data_9e7fe54130605920dec64c0f4178962f
#
_entry.id   9e7fe54130605920dec64c0f4178962f
#
_cell.length_a   1.000
_cell.length_b   1.000
_cell.length_c   1.000
_cell.angle_alpha   90.00
_cell.angle_beta   90.00
_cell.angle_gamma   90.00
#
_symmetry.space_group_name_H-M   'P 1'
#
loop_
_entity.id
_entity.type
_entity.pdbx_description
1 polymer ?
#
loop_
_entity_poly.entity_id
_entity_poly.type
_entity_poly.pdbx_seq_one_letter_code
_entity_poly.pdbx_strand_id
1 'polypeptide(L)'
;MKIYLAGPDVFLPDAVEIGRRKVEICARHGLIGLYPLDNVVDLSARDASLHIFKGNEAMMIRANAIIANLTPFRGPGADAGTVYELGFMAGRGKLCLGYSNDPTPYADRARNFTTIIAAARW
;
A
#
# COMPACT_ATOMS: atom_id res chain seq x y z
N MET A 1 2.13 19.90 0.71
CA MET A 1 1.51 18.87 -0.15
C MET A 1 1.26 17.63 0.70
N LYS A 2 0.06 17.02 0.58
CA LYS A 2 -0.33 15.79 1.30
C LYS A 2 -0.05 14.57 0.43
N ILE A 3 0.61 13.57 0.99
CA ILE A 3 1.01 12.33 0.31
C ILE A 3 0.34 11.15 0.99
N TYR A 4 -0.44 10.37 0.25
CA TYR A 4 -0.98 9.10 0.72
C TYR A 4 0.10 8.01 0.62
N LEU A 5 0.34 7.29 1.71
CA LEU A 5 1.43 6.33 1.84
C LEU A 5 0.85 4.91 1.79
N ALA A 6 0.69 4.38 0.57
CA ALA A 6 0.14 3.06 0.33
C ALA A 6 1.19 1.95 0.43
N GLY A 7 0.78 0.78 0.90
CA GLY A 7 1.67 -0.38 0.91
C GLY A 7 1.19 -1.50 1.81
N PRO A 8 1.76 -2.72 1.65
CA PRO A 8 1.46 -3.87 2.47
C PRO A 8 2.01 -3.77 3.90
N ASP A 9 2.75 -2.71 4.19
CA ASP A 9 3.37 -2.47 5.49
C ASP A 9 2.35 -2.47 6.64
N VAL A 10 1.10 -2.12 6.34
CA VAL A 10 -0.03 -2.12 7.31
C VAL A 10 -0.33 -3.50 7.88
N PHE A 11 0.12 -4.57 7.23
CA PHE A 11 -0.06 -5.96 7.67
C PHE A 11 1.13 -6.50 8.46
N LEU A 12 2.20 -5.71 8.62
CA LEU A 12 3.40 -6.15 9.34
C LEU A 12 3.25 -5.94 10.86
N PRO A 13 3.92 -6.73 11.69
CA PRO A 13 3.85 -6.59 13.14
C PRO A 13 4.27 -5.21 13.65
N ASP A 14 5.18 -4.53 12.95
CA ASP A 14 5.72 -3.21 13.25
C ASP A 14 5.09 -2.09 12.38
N ALA A 15 3.90 -2.32 11.84
CA ALA A 15 3.19 -1.40 10.93
C ALA A 15 3.10 0.04 11.47
N VAL A 16 2.82 0.21 12.76
CA VAL A 16 2.72 1.53 13.41
C VAL A 16 4.05 2.27 13.36
N GLU A 17 5.15 1.57 13.70
CA GLU A 17 6.49 2.18 13.69
C GLU A 17 6.95 2.52 12.26
N ILE A 18 6.66 1.64 11.29
CA ILE A 18 6.93 1.89 9.87
C ILE A 18 6.17 3.13 9.41
N GLY A 19 4.88 3.22 9.75
CA GLY A 19 4.03 4.37 9.43
C GLY A 19 4.60 5.67 9.99
N ARG A 20 4.97 5.67 11.27
CA ARG A 20 5.60 6.81 11.94
C ARG A 20 6.86 7.28 11.20
N ARG A 21 7.76 6.35 10.85
CA ARG A 21 8.99 6.66 10.11
C ARG A 21 8.71 7.26 8.73
N LYS A 22 7.74 6.71 8.00
CA LYS A 22 7.35 7.23 6.68
C LYS A 22 6.78 8.65 6.78
N VAL A 23 5.93 8.91 7.76
CA VAL A 23 5.37 10.25 8.03
C VAL A 23 6.49 11.24 8.40
N GLU A 24 7.44 10.84 9.24
CA GLU A 24 8.61 11.67 9.59
C GLU A 24 9.50 11.99 8.38
N ILE A 25 9.70 11.01 7.48
CA ILE A 25 10.44 11.26 6.24
C ILE A 25 9.73 12.32 5.40
N CYS A 26 8.41 12.21 5.23
CA CYS A 26 7.61 13.22 4.55
C CYS A 26 7.80 14.62 5.20
N ALA A 27 7.69 14.69 6.53
CA ALA A 27 7.82 15.94 7.26
C ALA A 27 9.19 16.60 7.07
N ARG A 28 10.27 15.82 7.07
CA ARG A 28 11.64 16.33 6.81
C ARG A 28 11.79 16.96 5.43
N HIS A 29 10.93 16.60 4.48
CA HIS A 29 10.88 17.17 3.12
C HIS A 29 9.76 18.21 2.95
N GLY A 30 9.16 18.70 4.02
CA GLY A 30 8.08 19.69 3.96
C GLY A 30 6.75 19.12 3.43
N LEU A 31 6.57 17.81 3.50
CA LEU A 31 5.37 17.09 3.06
C LEU A 31 4.58 16.57 4.27
N ILE A 32 3.30 16.32 4.06
CA ILE A 32 2.41 15.72 5.06
C ILE A 32 2.10 14.30 4.61
N GLY A 33 2.65 13.31 5.30
CA GLY A 33 2.33 11.90 5.08
C GLY A 33 0.97 11.55 5.69
N LEU A 34 0.14 10.84 4.93
CA LEU A 34 -1.13 10.25 5.39
C LEU A 34 -0.96 8.73 5.33
N TYR A 35 -0.94 8.09 6.49
CA TYR A 35 -0.75 6.64 6.58
C TYR A 35 -2.06 5.94 6.95
N PRO A 36 -2.42 4.80 6.32
CA PRO A 36 -3.73 4.15 6.50
C PRO A 36 -4.11 3.81 7.94
N LEU A 37 -3.13 3.53 8.82
CA LEU A 37 -3.37 3.24 10.24
C LEU A 37 -3.66 4.49 11.10
N ASP A 38 -3.61 5.69 10.53
CA ASP A 38 -3.98 6.92 11.24
C ASP A 38 -5.49 7.02 11.47
N ASN A 39 -6.28 6.13 10.85
CA ASN A 39 -7.71 6.02 11.09
C ASN A 39 -7.97 5.20 12.35
N VAL A 40 -8.62 5.81 13.34
CA VAL A 40 -9.12 5.08 14.51
C VAL A 40 -10.37 4.29 14.09
N VAL A 41 -10.26 2.96 14.00
CA VAL A 41 -11.37 2.07 13.67
C VAL A 41 -11.51 1.02 14.78
N ASP A 42 -12.71 0.83 15.27
CA ASP A 42 -13.05 -0.30 16.14
C ASP A 42 -13.05 -1.58 15.31
N LEU A 43 -11.97 -2.37 15.42
CA LEU A 43 -11.82 -3.63 14.68
C LEU A 43 -12.80 -4.72 15.13
N SER A 44 -13.48 -4.55 16.26
CA SER A 44 -14.51 -5.48 16.74
C SER A 44 -15.88 -5.22 16.10
N ALA A 45 -16.07 -4.07 15.45
CA ALA A 45 -17.32 -3.72 14.79
C ALA A 45 -17.58 -4.64 13.59
N ARG A 46 -18.84 -5.01 13.37
CA ARG A 46 -19.30 -5.92 12.32
C ARG A 46 -18.92 -5.44 10.90
N ASP A 47 -18.76 -4.14 10.72
CA ASP A 47 -18.45 -3.45 9.46
C ASP A 47 -17.09 -2.73 9.49
N ALA A 48 -16.17 -3.18 10.36
CA ALA A 48 -14.84 -2.60 10.52
C ALA A 48 -14.10 -2.46 9.18
N SER A 49 -14.16 -3.46 8.29
CA SER A 49 -13.52 -3.43 6.97
C SER A 49 -14.07 -2.32 6.07
N LEU A 50 -15.38 -2.06 6.14
CA LEU A 50 -16.00 -0.95 5.40
C LEU A 50 -15.56 0.41 5.95
N HIS A 51 -15.45 0.53 7.27
CA HIS A 51 -14.94 1.75 7.90
C HIS A 51 -13.49 2.03 7.54
N ILE A 52 -12.63 1.00 7.53
CA ILE A 52 -11.24 1.11 7.07
C ILE A 52 -11.20 1.58 5.62
N PHE A 53 -11.97 0.93 4.74
CA PHE A 53 -12.05 1.30 3.32
C PHE A 53 -12.46 2.76 3.12
N LYS A 54 -13.56 3.20 3.76
CA LYS A 54 -14.03 4.59 3.69
C LYS A 54 -13.02 5.60 4.26
N GLY A 55 -12.34 5.24 5.34
CA GLY A 55 -11.29 6.05 5.92
C GLY A 55 -10.11 6.24 4.98
N ASN A 56 -9.66 5.17 4.34
CA ASN A 56 -8.58 5.21 3.34
C ASN A 56 -9.01 6.03 2.11
N GLU A 57 -10.23 5.83 1.62
CA GLU A 57 -10.78 6.61 0.50
C GLU A 57 -10.81 8.11 0.84
N ALA A 58 -11.28 8.48 2.02
CA ALA A 58 -11.29 9.87 2.47
C ALA A 58 -9.87 10.47 2.55
N MET A 59 -8.88 9.70 2.98
CA MET A 59 -7.48 10.13 2.97
C MET A 59 -6.96 10.33 1.55
N MET A 60 -7.22 9.39 0.64
CA MET A 60 -6.83 9.48 -0.77
C MET A 60 -7.46 10.69 -1.46
N ILE A 61 -8.73 10.99 -1.18
CA ILE A 61 -9.41 12.16 -1.72
C ILE A 61 -8.70 13.46 -1.29
N ARG A 62 -8.28 13.55 -0.02
CA ARG A 62 -7.57 14.72 0.53
C ARG A 62 -6.11 14.82 0.09
N ALA A 63 -5.50 13.72 -0.32
CA ALA A 63 -4.11 13.68 -0.74
C ALA A 63 -3.92 14.36 -2.11
N ASN A 64 -2.74 14.92 -2.32
CA ASN A 64 -2.34 15.49 -3.62
C ASN A 64 -1.61 14.45 -4.49
N ALA A 65 -0.97 13.48 -3.85
CA ALA A 65 -0.19 12.44 -4.51
C ALA A 65 -0.25 11.14 -3.69
N ILE A 66 0.19 10.05 -4.31
CA ILE A 66 0.41 8.75 -3.66
C ILE A 66 1.85 8.30 -3.87
N ILE A 67 2.44 7.71 -2.82
CA ILE A 67 3.64 6.89 -2.90
C ILE A 67 3.26 5.48 -2.50
N ALA A 68 3.36 4.54 -3.44
CA ALA A 68 2.94 3.15 -3.27
C ALA A 68 4.16 2.21 -3.14
N ASN A 69 4.19 1.43 -2.07
CA ASN A 69 5.12 0.31 -1.91
C ASN A 69 4.58 -0.88 -2.71
N LEU A 70 5.17 -1.13 -3.88
CA LEU A 70 4.81 -2.21 -4.79
C LEU A 70 5.70 -3.45 -4.63
N THR A 71 6.43 -3.54 -3.52
CA THR A 71 7.21 -4.75 -3.17
C THR A 71 6.29 -5.96 -3.16
N PRO A 72 6.70 -7.10 -3.74
CA PRO A 72 5.91 -8.33 -3.74
C PRO A 72 5.41 -8.70 -2.35
N PHE A 73 4.13 -9.06 -2.25
CA PHE A 73 3.50 -9.40 -0.97
C PHE A 73 2.55 -10.58 -1.13
N ARG A 74 2.81 -11.65 -0.40
CA ARG A 74 2.04 -12.91 -0.44
C ARG A 74 1.91 -13.52 -1.85
N GLY A 75 2.94 -13.32 -2.68
CA GLY A 75 2.99 -13.81 -4.05
C GLY A 75 3.94 -12.97 -4.91
N PRO A 76 3.96 -13.18 -6.24
CA PRO A 76 4.90 -12.50 -7.14
C PRO A 76 4.55 -11.03 -7.41
N GLY A 77 3.33 -10.61 -7.09
CA GLY A 77 2.82 -9.26 -7.35
C GLY A 77 2.78 -8.39 -6.11
N ALA A 78 2.49 -7.12 -6.31
CA ALA A 78 2.19 -6.20 -5.24
C ALA A 78 0.86 -6.55 -4.54
N ASP A 79 0.68 -6.06 -3.32
CA ASP A 79 -0.58 -6.17 -2.60
C ASP A 79 -1.75 -5.59 -3.40
N ALA A 80 -2.85 -6.35 -3.48
CA ALA A 80 -4.02 -5.96 -4.28
C ALA A 80 -4.67 -4.66 -3.81
N GLY A 81 -4.71 -4.40 -2.48
CA GLY A 81 -5.22 -3.16 -1.91
C GLY A 81 -4.39 -1.96 -2.34
N THR A 82 -3.06 -2.10 -2.27
CA THR A 82 -2.12 -1.06 -2.72
C THR A 82 -2.27 -0.74 -4.22
N VAL A 83 -2.46 -1.78 -5.05
CA VAL A 83 -2.69 -1.61 -6.50
C VAL A 83 -4.01 -0.89 -6.77
N TYR A 84 -5.08 -1.25 -6.03
CA TYR A 84 -6.37 -0.54 -6.11
C TYR A 84 -6.22 0.94 -5.76
N GLU A 85 -5.54 1.25 -4.65
CA GLU A 85 -5.33 2.62 -4.18
C GLU A 85 -4.53 3.45 -5.19
N LEU A 86 -3.50 2.85 -5.78
CA LEU A 86 -2.72 3.47 -6.85
C LEU A 86 -3.58 3.77 -8.08
N GLY A 87 -4.41 2.81 -8.50
CA GLY A 87 -5.34 2.96 -9.62
C GLY A 87 -6.41 4.02 -9.34
N PHE A 88 -6.95 4.06 -8.12
CA PHE A 88 -7.91 5.08 -7.69
C PHE A 88 -7.31 6.49 -7.79
N MET A 89 -6.09 6.69 -7.31
CA MET A 89 -5.40 7.97 -7.37
C MET A 89 -5.05 8.38 -8.81
N ALA A 90 -4.60 7.43 -9.62
CA ALA A 90 -4.31 7.65 -11.05
C ALA A 90 -5.58 8.05 -11.82
N GLY A 91 -6.70 7.36 -11.61
CA GLY A 91 -7.99 7.67 -12.21
C GLY A 91 -8.53 9.06 -11.85
N ARG A 92 -8.05 9.64 -10.74
CA ARG A 92 -8.36 11.01 -10.32
C ARG A 92 -7.33 12.05 -10.80
N GLY A 93 -6.41 11.66 -11.67
CA GLY A 93 -5.39 12.55 -12.23
C GLY A 93 -4.34 13.03 -11.20
N LYS A 94 -4.16 12.31 -10.10
CA LYS A 94 -3.19 12.69 -9.06
C LYS A 94 -1.80 12.16 -9.39
N LEU A 95 -0.76 12.80 -8.85
CA LEU A 95 0.62 12.31 -8.99
C LEU A 95 0.76 10.94 -8.31
N CYS A 96 1.23 9.96 -9.07
CA CYS A 96 1.43 8.59 -8.61
C CYS A 96 2.90 8.21 -8.72
N LEU A 97 3.48 7.78 -7.60
CA LEU A 97 4.84 7.26 -7.50
C LEU A 97 4.78 5.87 -6.88
N GLY A 98 5.62 4.97 -7.38
CA GLY A 98 5.75 3.61 -6.85
C GLY A 98 7.21 3.26 -6.62
N TYR A 99 7.46 2.38 -5.64
CA TYR A 99 8.77 1.77 -5.42
C TYR A 99 8.64 0.29 -5.08
N SER A 100 9.71 -0.46 -5.29
CA SER A 100 9.82 -1.85 -4.90
C SER A 100 11.19 -2.10 -4.28
N ASN A 101 11.24 -2.90 -3.22
CA ASN A 101 12.47 -3.36 -2.59
C ASN A 101 13.02 -4.64 -3.27
N ASP A 102 12.26 -5.22 -4.21
CA ASP A 102 12.67 -6.36 -5.00
C ASP A 102 13.01 -5.88 -6.43
N PRO A 103 14.29 -5.97 -6.86
CA PRO A 103 14.73 -5.55 -8.18
C PRO A 103 14.37 -6.54 -9.29
N THR A 104 13.88 -7.74 -8.95
CA THR A 104 13.54 -8.78 -9.93
C THR A 104 12.38 -8.33 -10.80
N PRO A 105 12.46 -8.40 -12.13
CA PRO A 105 11.35 -8.10 -13.02
C PRO A 105 10.11 -8.94 -12.70
N TYR A 106 8.94 -8.34 -12.78
CA TYR A 106 7.66 -9.04 -12.48
C TYR A 106 7.49 -10.32 -13.30
N ALA A 107 7.83 -10.29 -14.59
CA ALA A 107 7.71 -11.47 -15.46
C ALA A 107 8.53 -12.66 -14.97
N ASP A 108 9.72 -12.41 -14.40
CA ASP A 108 10.58 -13.45 -13.86
C ASP A 108 10.03 -13.99 -12.55
N ARG A 109 9.55 -13.12 -11.66
CA ARG A 109 8.86 -13.52 -10.42
C ARG A 109 7.62 -14.38 -10.72
N ALA A 110 6.79 -13.94 -11.65
CA ALA A 110 5.57 -14.65 -12.04
C ALA A 110 5.88 -16.04 -12.65
N ARG A 111 6.90 -16.12 -13.50
CA ARG A 111 7.35 -17.39 -14.10
C ARG A 111 7.84 -18.37 -13.04
N ASN A 112 8.70 -17.90 -12.13
CA ASN A 112 9.23 -18.73 -11.05
C ASN A 112 8.13 -19.25 -10.14
N PHE A 113 7.18 -18.39 -9.76
CA PHE A 113 6.03 -18.77 -8.95
C PHE A 113 5.15 -19.83 -9.62
N THR A 114 4.85 -19.66 -10.91
CA THR A 114 4.07 -20.63 -11.70
C THR A 114 4.78 -21.98 -11.82
N THR A 115 6.11 -21.97 -11.97
CA THR A 115 6.92 -23.19 -12.02
C THR A 115 6.84 -23.97 -10.71
N ILE A 116 6.91 -23.29 -9.57
CA ILE A 116 6.78 -23.92 -8.24
C ILE A 116 5.40 -24.55 -8.08
N ILE A 117 4.34 -23.87 -8.47
CA ILE A 117 2.96 -24.42 -8.40
C ILE A 117 2.81 -25.62 -9.33
N ALA A 118 3.35 -25.57 -10.55
CA ALA A 118 3.29 -26.68 -11.50
C ALA A 118 4.10 -27.90 -11.02
N ALA A 119 5.18 -27.71 -10.28
CA ALA A 119 5.96 -28.79 -9.70
C ALA A 119 5.31 -29.43 -8.47
N ALA A 120 4.50 -28.67 -7.74
CA ALA A 120 3.66 -29.17 -6.65
C ALA A 120 2.42 -29.88 -7.23
N ARG A 121 2.61 -31.07 -7.81
CA ARG A 121 1.48 -31.89 -8.28
C ARG A 121 0.67 -32.37 -7.07
N TRP A 122 -0.57 -32.04 -7.12
CA TRP A 122 -1.63 -32.47 -6.19
C TRP A 122 -1.88 -33.97 -6.32
#